data_bea42aa5e292944846822e3754cc117a
#
_entry.id   bea42aa5e292944846822e3754cc117a
#
_cell.length_a   1.000
_cell.length_b   1.000
_cell.length_c   1.000
_cell.angle_alpha   90.00
_cell.angle_beta   90.00
_cell.angle_gamma   90.00
#
_symmetry.space_group_name_H-M   'P 1'
#
loop_
_entity.id
_entity.type
_entity.pdbx_description
1 polymer ?
#
loop_
_entity_poly.entity_id
_entity_poly.type
_entity_poly.pdbx_seq_one_letter_code
_entity_poly.pdbx_strand_id
1 'polypeptide(L)'
;MEKFEKFLEREGLLHILAEHRKRNFPEQGFKETYVRCAKSLVQVKGESALKDHFSGMPLELVASFNPYQLENKDGELQLIWRGSGIGDILVRVFHKQQKTETEYFTNKQGKVTINLDVPGDYLVNAVHMTEGAFNRGELWTSYWASMTFQIP
;
A
#
# COMPACT_ATOMS: atom_id res chain seq x y z
N MET A 1 9.31 14.59 16.60
CA MET A 1 7.99 13.93 16.83
C MET A 1 6.91 14.42 15.87
N GLU A 2 6.60 15.71 15.73
CA GLU A 2 5.47 16.24 14.92
C GLU A 2 5.40 15.69 13.47
N LYS A 3 6.52 15.60 12.73
CA LYS A 3 6.55 15.04 11.38
C LYS A 3 6.20 13.56 11.37
N PHE A 4 6.65 12.81 12.37
CA PHE A 4 6.36 11.39 12.51
C PHE A 4 4.89 11.17 12.86
N GLU A 5 4.32 11.96 13.76
CA GLU A 5 2.89 11.90 14.10
C GLU A 5 2.01 12.17 12.86
N LYS A 6 2.27 13.26 12.14
CA LYS A 6 1.54 13.59 10.90
C LYS A 6 1.63 12.48 9.84
N PHE A 7 2.80 11.86 9.72
CA PHE A 7 2.99 10.71 8.83
C PHE A 7 2.12 9.52 9.28
N LEU A 8 2.19 9.14 10.56
CA LEU A 8 1.41 8.02 11.08
C LEU A 8 -0.10 8.27 11.00
N GLU A 9 -0.54 9.49 11.27
CA GLU A 9 -1.93 9.90 11.12
C GLU A 9 -2.38 9.75 9.66
N ARG A 10 -1.61 10.30 8.73
CA ARG A 10 -1.90 10.20 7.30
C ARG A 10 -1.99 8.75 6.83
N GLU A 11 -1.08 7.90 7.27
CA GLU A 11 -1.00 6.50 6.81
C GLU A 11 -1.88 5.53 7.63
N GLY A 12 -2.74 6.03 8.54
CA GLY A 12 -3.61 5.19 9.36
C GLY A 12 -2.87 4.34 10.40
N LEU A 13 -1.68 4.78 10.81
CA LEU A 13 -0.75 4.03 11.67
C LEU A 13 -0.69 4.58 13.11
N LEU A 14 -1.76 5.20 13.62
CA LEU A 14 -1.77 5.79 14.97
C LEU A 14 -1.50 4.78 16.09
N HIS A 15 -1.77 3.48 15.86
CA HIS A 15 -1.40 2.42 16.79
C HIS A 15 0.12 2.33 17.01
N ILE A 16 0.93 2.66 16.00
CA ILE A 16 2.40 2.74 16.10
C ILE A 16 2.82 3.89 17.03
N LEU A 17 2.14 5.03 16.94
CA LEU A 17 2.39 6.14 17.86
C LEU A 17 2.07 5.77 19.30
N ALA A 18 0.95 5.07 19.52
CA ALA A 18 0.58 4.59 20.83
C ALA A 18 1.63 3.63 21.40
N GLU A 19 2.13 2.69 20.58
CA GLU A 19 3.16 1.74 20.99
C GLU A 19 4.51 2.44 21.23
N HIS A 20 4.89 3.42 20.41
CA HIS A 20 6.10 4.24 20.59
C HIS A 20 6.11 4.93 21.97
N ARG A 21 4.99 5.55 22.32
CA ARG A 21 4.83 6.25 23.61
C ARG A 21 4.80 5.28 24.80
N LYS A 22 4.08 4.18 24.68
CA LYS A 22 3.98 3.12 25.70
C LYS A 22 5.36 2.54 26.06
N ARG A 23 6.25 2.42 25.10
CA ARG A 23 7.63 1.93 25.29
C ARG A 23 8.60 3.00 25.74
N ASN A 24 8.15 4.23 25.93
CA ASN A 24 8.99 5.37 26.26
C ASN A 24 10.16 5.55 25.28
N PHE A 25 9.92 5.31 23.99
CA PHE A 25 10.91 5.56 22.96
C PHE A 25 11.21 7.05 22.82
N PRO A 26 12.45 7.44 22.43
CA PRO A 26 12.84 8.83 22.33
C PRO A 26 12.01 9.58 21.29
N GLU A 27 11.59 10.80 21.62
CA GLU A 27 10.81 11.66 20.71
C GLU A 27 11.65 12.27 19.58
N GLN A 28 12.98 12.21 19.71
CA GLN A 28 13.92 12.76 18.73
C GLN A 28 15.13 11.85 18.57
N GLY A 29 15.79 11.95 17.40
CA GLY A 29 17.04 11.25 17.14
C GLY A 29 16.92 9.75 16.89
N PHE A 30 15.71 9.19 16.86
CA PHE A 30 15.52 7.78 16.45
C PHE A 30 15.57 7.63 14.93
N LYS A 31 15.87 6.41 14.49
CA LYS A 31 15.92 6.07 13.07
C LYS A 31 14.71 5.24 12.67
N GLU A 32 14.21 5.52 11.49
CA GLU A 32 13.25 4.70 10.75
C GLU A 32 13.94 4.20 9.48
N THR A 33 13.83 2.91 9.23
CA THR A 33 14.18 2.32 7.93
C THR A 33 12.94 2.22 7.09
N TYR A 34 13.02 2.50 5.81
CA TYR A 34 11.90 2.32 4.88
C TYR A 34 12.28 1.42 3.71
N VAL A 35 11.33 0.58 3.30
CA VAL A 35 11.43 -0.33 2.16
C VAL A 35 10.35 0.02 1.15
N ARG A 36 10.73 0.28 -0.08
CA ARG A 36 9.80 0.61 -1.16
C ARG A 36 9.60 -0.60 -2.06
N CYS A 37 8.34 -1.03 -2.21
CA CYS A 37 7.89 -2.15 -3.01
C CYS A 37 6.94 -1.61 -4.08
N ALA A 38 7.43 -1.41 -5.30
CA ALA A 38 6.68 -0.76 -6.36
C ALA A 38 6.54 -1.66 -7.57
N LYS A 39 5.35 -1.69 -8.19
CA LYS A 39 5.09 -2.32 -9.47
C LYS A 39 4.23 -1.45 -10.37
N SER A 40 4.28 -1.73 -11.65
CA SER A 40 3.43 -1.11 -12.66
C SER A 40 2.82 -2.19 -13.53
N LEU A 41 1.51 -2.10 -13.77
CA LEU A 41 0.82 -2.97 -14.72
C LEU A 41 0.83 -2.29 -16.09
N VAL A 42 1.35 -2.99 -17.09
CA VAL A 42 1.42 -2.49 -18.47
C VAL A 42 0.92 -3.57 -19.42
N GLN A 43 0.18 -3.17 -20.44
CA GLN A 43 -0.26 -4.08 -21.49
C GLN A 43 0.70 -4.01 -22.68
N VAL A 44 1.14 -5.18 -23.15
CA VAL A 44 1.86 -5.34 -24.40
C VAL A 44 0.88 -5.81 -25.48
N LYS A 45 0.96 -5.28 -26.69
CA LYS A 45 0.08 -5.65 -27.81
C LYS A 45 0.04 -7.17 -28.01
N GLY A 46 -1.17 -7.73 -28.06
CA GLY A 46 -1.41 -9.15 -28.35
C GLY A 46 -1.56 -10.07 -27.13
N GLU A 47 -1.29 -9.59 -25.91
CA GLU A 47 -1.45 -10.36 -24.69
C GLU A 47 -2.76 -10.00 -24.00
N SER A 48 -3.74 -10.89 -24.05
CA SER A 48 -5.08 -10.58 -23.54
C SER A 48 -5.46 -11.19 -22.20
N ALA A 49 -4.66 -12.09 -21.63
CA ALA A 49 -5.10 -12.92 -20.51
C ALA A 49 -4.20 -12.89 -19.26
N LEU A 50 -3.15 -12.08 -19.23
CA LEU A 50 -2.25 -12.05 -18.07
C LEU A 50 -2.88 -11.28 -16.92
N LYS A 51 -3.02 -11.97 -15.79
CA LYS A 51 -3.35 -11.36 -14.50
C LYS A 51 -2.08 -11.05 -13.74
N ASP A 52 -2.16 -10.03 -12.90
CA ASP A 52 -1.10 -9.75 -11.95
C ASP A 52 -0.90 -10.93 -10.99
N HIS A 53 0.31 -11.08 -10.47
CA HIS A 53 0.67 -12.16 -9.54
C HIS A 53 1.62 -11.65 -8.47
N PHE A 54 1.71 -12.41 -7.39
CA PHE A 54 2.65 -12.14 -6.30
C PHE A 54 4.08 -12.37 -6.79
N SER A 55 4.91 -11.33 -6.71
CA SER A 55 6.31 -11.35 -7.16
C SER A 55 7.31 -11.63 -6.04
N GLY A 56 6.87 -11.65 -4.79
CA GLY A 56 7.69 -11.94 -3.62
C GLY A 56 8.24 -10.71 -2.90
N MET A 57 7.74 -9.51 -3.17
CA MET A 57 8.11 -8.33 -2.40
C MET A 57 7.60 -8.43 -0.95
N PRO A 58 8.31 -7.84 0.03
CA PRO A 58 7.91 -7.92 1.45
C PRO A 58 6.50 -7.42 1.73
N LEU A 59 6.10 -6.30 1.13
CA LEU A 59 4.72 -5.79 1.12
C LEU A 59 4.31 -5.58 -0.34
N GLU A 60 3.22 -6.19 -0.78
CA GLU A 60 2.87 -6.17 -2.20
C GLU A 60 1.36 -6.04 -2.43
N LEU A 61 0.98 -5.14 -3.33
CA LEU A 61 -0.35 -5.09 -3.91
C LEU A 61 -0.43 -6.03 -5.10
N VAL A 62 -1.45 -6.89 -5.16
CA VAL A 62 -1.72 -7.80 -6.27
C VAL A 62 -3.14 -7.55 -6.78
N ALA A 63 -3.28 -7.31 -8.08
CA ALA A 63 -4.58 -7.09 -8.73
C ALA A 63 -5.19 -8.40 -9.22
N SER A 64 -6.46 -8.66 -8.86
CA SER A 64 -7.23 -9.80 -9.38
C SER A 64 -7.87 -9.51 -10.74
N PHE A 65 -7.67 -8.33 -11.30
CA PHE A 65 -8.22 -7.85 -12.56
C PHE A 65 -7.12 -7.45 -13.54
N ASN A 66 -7.49 -7.40 -14.82
CA ASN A 66 -6.68 -6.75 -15.84
C ASN A 66 -7.23 -5.33 -16.07
N PRO A 67 -6.47 -4.26 -15.77
CA PRO A 67 -6.94 -2.89 -15.94
C PRO A 67 -7.29 -2.53 -17.38
N TYR A 68 -6.72 -3.23 -18.36
CA TYR A 68 -6.95 -3.02 -19.78
C TYR A 68 -8.15 -3.80 -20.34
N GLN A 69 -8.76 -4.67 -19.52
CA GLN A 69 -9.91 -5.50 -19.86
C GLN A 69 -10.88 -5.56 -18.68
N LEU A 70 -11.14 -4.42 -18.07
CA LEU A 70 -12.03 -4.35 -16.92
C LEU A 70 -13.48 -4.55 -17.38
N GLU A 71 -14.09 -5.65 -16.95
CA GLU A 71 -15.49 -5.99 -17.26
C GLU A 71 -16.48 -5.21 -16.38
N ASN A 72 -16.05 -4.88 -15.18
CA ASN A 72 -16.82 -4.13 -14.18
C ASN A 72 -16.09 -2.85 -13.79
N LYS A 73 -16.82 -1.91 -13.19
CA LYS A 73 -16.24 -0.65 -12.69
C LYS A 73 -15.46 -0.80 -11.38
N ASP A 74 -15.37 -2.00 -10.87
CA ASP A 74 -14.67 -2.30 -9.63
C ASP A 74 -13.53 -3.27 -9.87
N GLY A 75 -12.43 -3.09 -9.13
CA GLY A 75 -11.28 -3.99 -9.14
C GLY A 75 -10.96 -4.50 -7.74
N GLU A 76 -10.76 -5.81 -7.58
CA GLU A 76 -10.28 -6.38 -6.32
C GLU A 76 -8.75 -6.36 -6.30
N LEU A 77 -8.18 -5.80 -5.23
CA LEU A 77 -6.76 -5.86 -4.90
C LEU A 77 -6.57 -6.71 -3.64
N GLN A 78 -5.41 -7.33 -3.54
CA GLN A 78 -4.96 -7.97 -2.30
C GLN A 78 -3.63 -7.36 -1.86
N LEU A 79 -3.57 -6.91 -0.61
CA LEU A 79 -2.33 -6.51 0.05
C LEU A 79 -1.72 -7.73 0.75
N ILE A 80 -0.51 -8.09 0.34
CA ILE A 80 0.21 -9.26 0.82
C ILE A 80 1.43 -8.79 1.62
N TRP A 81 1.52 -9.28 2.85
CA TRP A 81 2.66 -9.12 3.73
C TRP A 81 3.38 -10.45 3.89
N ARG A 82 4.64 -10.53 3.41
CA ARG A 82 5.49 -11.74 3.51
C ARG A 82 4.77 -13.03 3.09
N GLY A 83 4.03 -12.96 1.97
CA GLY A 83 3.33 -14.10 1.39
C GLY A 83 1.92 -14.38 1.94
N SER A 84 1.42 -13.58 2.88
CA SER A 84 0.07 -13.73 3.43
C SER A 84 -0.71 -12.42 3.35
N GLY A 85 -2.02 -12.50 3.11
CA GLY A 85 -2.88 -11.31 3.12
C GLY A 85 -2.88 -10.62 4.48
N ILE A 86 -2.81 -9.29 4.51
CA ILE A 86 -2.83 -8.50 5.74
C ILE A 86 -4.04 -7.56 5.76
N GLY A 87 -4.85 -7.67 6.82
CA GLY A 87 -6.07 -6.89 7.04
C GLY A 87 -5.86 -5.61 7.83
N ASP A 88 -6.92 -4.80 7.85
CA ASP A 88 -7.01 -3.54 8.61
C ASP A 88 -5.92 -2.50 8.20
N ILE A 89 -5.45 -2.57 6.96
CA ILE A 89 -4.47 -1.63 6.40
C ILE A 89 -5.17 -0.63 5.49
N LEU A 90 -4.83 0.64 5.66
CA LEU A 90 -5.27 1.73 4.78
C LEU A 90 -4.66 1.57 3.39
N VAL A 91 -5.53 1.56 2.37
CA VAL A 91 -5.17 1.57 0.95
C VAL A 91 -5.69 2.86 0.34
N ARG A 92 -4.81 3.65 -0.24
CA ARG A 92 -5.16 4.89 -0.95
C ARG A 92 -5.11 4.68 -2.44
N VAL A 93 -6.14 5.19 -3.09
CA VAL A 93 -6.27 5.18 -4.55
C VAL A 93 -6.29 6.62 -5.03
N PHE A 94 -5.26 7.00 -5.75
CA PHE A 94 -5.13 8.31 -6.37
C PHE A 94 -5.42 8.22 -7.86
N HIS A 95 -6.35 9.07 -8.35
CA HIS A 95 -6.63 9.25 -9.78
C HIS A 95 -5.98 10.53 -10.27
N LYS A 96 -5.02 10.40 -11.19
CA LYS A 96 -4.12 11.50 -11.58
C LYS A 96 -4.85 12.65 -12.29
N GLN A 97 -5.72 12.34 -13.24
CA GLN A 97 -6.38 13.37 -14.06
C GLN A 97 -7.42 14.15 -13.24
N GLN A 98 -8.14 13.47 -12.37
CA GLN A 98 -9.11 14.12 -11.47
C GLN A 98 -8.47 14.73 -10.23
N LYS A 99 -7.23 14.37 -9.90
CA LYS A 99 -6.54 14.76 -8.66
C LYS A 99 -7.33 14.40 -7.40
N THR A 100 -8.04 13.28 -7.45
CA THR A 100 -8.81 12.74 -6.33
C THR A 100 -8.04 11.64 -5.61
N GLU A 101 -8.23 11.52 -4.30
CA GLU A 101 -7.72 10.45 -3.47
C GLU A 101 -8.89 9.81 -2.72
N THR A 102 -8.99 8.50 -2.76
CA THR A 102 -10.02 7.72 -2.05
C THR A 102 -9.35 6.72 -1.13
N GLU A 103 -9.88 6.58 0.07
CA GLU A 103 -9.37 5.69 1.11
C GLU A 103 -10.24 4.44 1.25
N TYR A 104 -9.58 3.31 1.38
CA TYR A 104 -10.18 2.00 1.61
C TYR A 104 -9.42 1.26 2.71
N PHE A 105 -10.02 0.22 3.29
CA PHE A 105 -9.34 -0.64 4.24
C PHE A 105 -9.40 -2.09 3.78
N THR A 106 -8.30 -2.81 3.95
CA THR A 106 -8.26 -4.24 3.65
C THR A 106 -9.07 -5.03 4.67
N ASN A 107 -9.78 -6.07 4.21
CA ASN A 107 -10.42 -7.04 5.08
C ASN A 107 -9.39 -8.00 5.71
N LYS A 108 -9.85 -8.96 6.54
CA LYS A 108 -8.98 -9.93 7.24
C LYS A 108 -8.11 -10.79 6.30
N GLN A 109 -8.50 -10.93 5.04
CA GLN A 109 -7.75 -11.65 4.02
C GLN A 109 -6.82 -10.73 3.20
N GLY A 110 -6.72 -9.47 3.59
CA GLY A 110 -5.93 -8.46 2.87
C GLY A 110 -6.59 -7.93 1.61
N LYS A 111 -7.87 -8.25 1.35
CA LYS A 111 -8.57 -7.88 0.13
C LYS A 111 -9.29 -6.55 0.30
N VAL A 112 -9.34 -5.80 -0.80
CA VAL A 112 -10.09 -4.56 -0.92
C VAL A 112 -10.65 -4.41 -2.33
N THR A 113 -11.89 -3.96 -2.45
CA THR A 113 -12.52 -3.62 -3.73
C THR A 113 -12.45 -2.11 -3.90
N ILE A 114 -11.88 -1.66 -5.01
CA ILE A 114 -11.72 -0.25 -5.36
C ILE A 114 -12.57 0.10 -6.57
N ASN A 115 -13.10 1.33 -6.60
CA ASN A 115 -13.84 1.84 -7.75
C ASN A 115 -12.88 2.32 -8.84
N LEU A 116 -13.14 1.92 -10.10
CA LEU A 116 -12.34 2.18 -11.30
C LEU A 116 -13.24 2.65 -12.46
N ASP A 117 -14.33 3.35 -12.18
CA ASP A 117 -15.33 3.78 -13.17
C ASP A 117 -14.87 4.93 -14.09
N VAL A 118 -13.75 5.56 -13.75
CA VAL A 118 -13.21 6.69 -14.50
C VAL A 118 -11.93 6.27 -15.25
N PRO A 119 -11.87 6.44 -16.58
CA PRO A 119 -10.64 6.22 -17.33
C PRO A 119 -9.51 7.16 -16.87
N GLY A 120 -8.26 6.65 -16.90
CA GLY A 120 -7.09 7.44 -16.55
C GLY A 120 -6.01 6.67 -15.80
N ASP A 121 -5.03 7.40 -15.30
CA ASP A 121 -3.88 6.86 -14.58
C ASP A 121 -4.20 6.76 -13.08
N TYR A 122 -3.96 5.59 -12.52
CA TYR A 122 -4.16 5.29 -11.11
C TYR A 122 -2.82 5.00 -10.42
N LEU A 123 -2.71 5.50 -9.19
CA LEU A 123 -1.69 5.08 -8.22
C LEU A 123 -2.41 4.54 -6.99
N VAL A 124 -2.12 3.31 -6.64
CA VAL A 124 -2.59 2.69 -5.39
C VAL A 124 -1.40 2.52 -4.47
N ASN A 125 -1.54 2.89 -3.22
CA ASN A 125 -0.50 2.70 -2.21
C ASN A 125 -1.06 2.21 -0.87
N ALA A 126 -0.20 1.56 -0.10
CA ALA A 126 -0.44 1.13 1.27
C ALA A 126 0.88 1.13 2.04
N VAL A 127 0.81 1.42 3.35
CA VAL A 127 1.97 1.39 4.23
C VAL A 127 1.71 0.45 5.40
N HIS A 128 2.67 -0.43 5.65
CA HIS A 128 2.71 -1.26 6.85
C HIS A 128 3.98 -0.99 7.62
N MET A 129 3.90 -0.87 8.94
CA MET A 129 5.04 -0.57 9.78
C MET A 129 5.23 -1.64 10.85
N THR A 130 6.49 -2.04 11.06
CA THR A 130 6.90 -3.02 12.06
C THR A 130 8.02 -2.45 12.93
N GLU A 131 8.35 -3.17 13.99
CA GLU A 131 9.55 -2.89 14.76
C GLU A 131 10.80 -2.95 13.87
N GLY A 132 11.73 -2.05 14.11
CA GLY A 132 13.01 -1.98 13.43
C GLY A 132 14.09 -2.88 14.04
N ALA A 133 15.30 -2.79 13.51
CA ALA A 133 16.47 -3.49 14.02
C ALA A 133 17.11 -2.68 15.16
N PHE A 134 16.69 -2.90 16.40
CA PHE A 134 17.17 -2.17 17.58
C PHE A 134 18.69 -2.20 17.76
N ASN A 135 19.33 -3.29 17.37
CA ASN A 135 20.80 -3.41 17.41
C ASN A 135 21.53 -2.45 16.45
N ARG A 136 20.79 -1.82 15.51
CA ARG A 136 21.26 -0.79 14.58
C ARG A 136 20.76 0.61 14.94
N GLY A 137 20.03 0.75 16.06
CA GLY A 137 19.39 2.00 16.49
C GLY A 137 18.17 2.37 15.65
N GLU A 138 17.60 1.42 14.92
CA GLU A 138 16.38 1.58 14.14
C GLU A 138 15.18 1.16 15.00
N LEU A 139 14.25 2.07 15.29
CA LEU A 139 13.09 1.76 16.12
C LEU A 139 11.96 1.16 15.29
N TRP A 140 11.80 1.66 14.07
CA TRP A 140 10.70 1.30 13.17
C TRP A 140 11.21 0.98 11.77
N THR A 141 10.50 0.09 11.09
CA THR A 141 10.67 -0.15 9.66
C THR A 141 9.32 0.00 8.97
N SER A 142 9.21 0.94 8.05
CA SER A 142 8.01 1.12 7.21
C SER A 142 8.21 0.46 5.84
N TYR A 143 7.20 -0.29 5.42
CA TYR A 143 7.11 -0.92 4.12
C TYR A 143 6.04 -0.23 3.29
N TRP A 144 6.40 0.19 2.10
CA TRP A 144 5.58 0.98 1.20
C TRP A 144 5.26 0.17 -0.04
N ALA A 145 4.05 -0.33 -0.17
CA ALA A 145 3.58 -0.93 -1.40
C ALA A 145 2.97 0.14 -2.30
N SER A 146 3.32 0.13 -3.57
CA SER A 146 2.68 0.97 -4.57
C SER A 146 2.47 0.21 -5.88
N MET A 147 1.33 0.49 -6.53
CA MET A 147 0.98 -0.05 -7.83
C MET A 147 0.46 1.06 -8.73
N THR A 148 0.95 1.13 -9.96
CA THR A 148 0.43 2.04 -10.98
C THR A 148 -0.13 1.27 -12.16
N PHE A 149 -1.23 1.78 -12.73
CA PHE A 149 -1.84 1.26 -13.95
C PHE A 149 -2.71 2.33 -14.61
N GLN A 150 -3.13 2.07 -15.83
CA GLN A 150 -4.06 2.91 -16.57
C GLN A 150 -5.34 2.14 -16.87
N ILE A 151 -6.48 2.80 -16.71
CA ILE A 151 -7.78 2.37 -17.27
C ILE A 151 -7.96 3.14 -18.58
N PRO A 152 -8.16 2.45 -19.71
CA PRO A 152 -8.32 3.07 -21.04
C PRO A 152 -9.53 3.96 -21.16
#